data_9faa81f0c6e5a3557f669f588761ba5b
#
_entry.id   9faa81f0c6e5a3557f669f588761ba5b
#
_cell.length_a   1.000
_cell.length_b   1.000
_cell.length_c   1.000
_cell.angle_alpha   90.00
_cell.angle_beta   90.00
_cell.angle_gamma   90.00
#
_symmetry.space_group_name_H-M   'P 1'
#
loop_
_entity.id
_entity.type
_entity.pdbx_description
1 polymer ?
#
loop_
_entity_poly.entity_id
_entity_poly.type
_entity_poly.pdbx_seq_one_letter_code
_entity_poly.pdbx_strand_id
1 'polypeptide(L)'
;SSSVTPVMEKLAEAYEKLNPEIKIEVQMSDSTTGVNSALNGVCEIGMASRELKDSEKAKGALQTKIAIDGIAVIINKENPTESASIQSVKDLYIGTISKWGDVK
;
A
#
# COMPACT_ATOMS: atom_id res chain seq x y z
N SER A 1 -1.55 7.44 1.91
CA SER A 1 -0.93 6.13 2.17
C SER A 1 0.57 6.28 2.41
N SER A 2 1.05 5.70 3.49
CA SER A 2 2.47 5.74 3.84
C SER A 2 3.33 4.95 2.82
N SER A 3 2.80 3.88 2.26
CA SER A 3 3.52 3.05 1.27
C SER A 3 3.67 3.76 -0.09
N VAL A 4 2.69 4.56 -0.48
CA VAL A 4 2.68 5.27 -1.77
C VAL A 4 3.44 6.60 -1.69
N THR A 5 3.56 7.20 -0.52
CA THR A 5 4.18 8.52 -0.33
C THR A 5 5.57 8.65 -0.97
N PRO A 6 6.54 7.72 -0.77
CA PRO A 6 7.85 7.86 -1.39
C PRO A 6 7.82 7.85 -2.92
N VAL A 7 6.91 7.07 -3.52
CA VAL A 7 6.71 7.03 -4.97
C VAL A 7 6.14 8.36 -5.46
N MET A 8 5.12 8.88 -4.78
CA MET A 8 4.49 10.15 -5.15
C MET A 8 5.43 11.35 -4.98
N GLU A 9 6.30 11.35 -3.99
CA GLU A 9 7.33 12.39 -3.83
C GLU A 9 8.27 12.43 -5.03
N LYS A 10 8.70 11.26 -5.53
CA LYS A 10 9.53 11.16 -6.73
C LYS A 10 8.79 11.60 -7.99
N LEU A 11 7.54 11.21 -8.15
CA LEU A 11 6.71 11.62 -9.28
C LEU A 11 6.42 13.12 -9.23
N ALA A 12 6.15 13.68 -8.08
CA ALA A 12 5.93 15.12 -7.89
C ALA A 12 7.17 15.93 -8.27
N GLU A 13 8.35 15.51 -7.83
CA GLU A 13 9.62 16.14 -8.18
C GLU A 13 9.85 16.13 -9.70
N ALA A 14 9.64 15.00 -10.36
CA ALA A 14 9.78 14.88 -11.80
C ALA A 14 8.76 15.74 -12.56
N TYR A 15 7.52 15.78 -12.09
CA TYR A 15 6.46 16.59 -12.70
C TYR A 15 6.71 18.09 -12.59
N GLU A 16 7.18 18.56 -11.44
CA GLU A 16 7.53 19.96 -11.21
C GLU A 16 8.68 20.42 -12.10
N LYS A 17 9.65 19.56 -12.39
CA LYS A 17 10.74 19.85 -13.34
C LYS A 17 10.23 20.08 -14.75
N LEU A 18 9.21 19.34 -15.17
CA LEU A 18 8.57 19.48 -16.48
C LEU A 18 7.57 20.64 -16.52
N ASN A 19 7.02 21.02 -15.38
CA ASN A 19 5.99 22.06 -15.23
C ASN A 19 6.38 22.98 -14.08
N PRO A 20 7.37 23.89 -14.27
CA PRO A 20 7.91 24.72 -13.17
C PRO A 20 6.91 25.66 -12.49
N GLU A 21 5.78 25.95 -13.16
CA GLU A 21 4.68 26.77 -12.64
C GLU A 21 3.77 26.00 -11.65
N ILE A 22 3.90 24.69 -11.59
CA ILE A 22 3.11 23.82 -10.70
C ILE A 22 3.93 23.45 -9.48
N LYS A 23 3.31 23.57 -8.31
CA LYS A 23 3.89 23.11 -7.04
C LYS A 23 3.00 22.00 -6.48
N ILE A 24 3.62 20.87 -6.12
CA ILE A 24 2.93 19.71 -5.56
C ILE A 24 3.40 19.51 -4.12
N GLU A 25 2.45 19.47 -3.21
CA GLU A 25 2.70 19.17 -1.81
C GLU A 25 2.21 17.75 -1.51
N VAL A 26 3.12 16.89 -1.05
CA VAL A 26 2.83 15.50 -0.72
C VAL A 26 2.78 15.34 0.80
N GLN A 27 1.62 14.95 1.32
CA GLN A 27 1.43 14.71 2.75
C GLN A 27 1.17 13.22 3.03
N MET A 28 1.95 12.65 3.93
CA MET A 28 1.83 11.25 4.32
C MET A 28 0.66 11.03 5.29
N SER A 29 -0.17 10.02 5.00
CA SER A 29 -1.24 9.55 5.88
C SER A 29 -1.53 8.08 5.60
N ASP A 30 -2.45 7.46 6.34
CA ASP A 30 -2.97 6.14 5.98
C ASP A 30 -3.90 6.20 4.75
N SER A 31 -4.21 5.02 4.18
CA SER A 31 -5.04 4.95 2.97
C SER A 31 -6.46 5.47 3.18
N THR A 32 -7.07 5.19 4.31
CA THR A 32 -8.44 5.64 4.60
C THR A 32 -8.50 7.17 4.73
N THR A 33 -7.54 7.77 5.41
CA THR A 33 -7.42 9.23 5.51
C THR A 33 -7.19 9.85 4.14
N GLY A 34 -6.31 9.27 3.30
CA GLY A 34 -6.07 9.75 1.95
C GLY A 34 -7.34 9.76 1.09
N VAL A 35 -8.08 8.66 1.09
CA VAL A 35 -9.35 8.56 0.34
C VAL A 35 -10.39 9.57 0.85
N ASN A 36 -10.56 9.66 2.16
CA ASN A 36 -11.52 10.60 2.75
C ASN A 36 -11.15 12.06 2.47
N SER A 37 -9.88 12.40 2.50
CA SER A 37 -9.42 13.75 2.18
C SER A 37 -9.74 14.15 0.73
N ALA A 38 -9.57 13.23 -0.21
CA ALA A 38 -9.97 13.46 -1.60
C ALA A 38 -11.50 13.59 -1.74
N LEU A 39 -12.27 12.72 -1.10
CA LEU A 39 -13.74 12.77 -1.13
C LEU A 39 -14.30 14.05 -0.53
N ASN A 40 -13.64 14.59 0.48
CA ASN A 40 -14.08 15.82 1.18
C ASN A 40 -13.47 17.11 0.58
N GLY A 41 -12.70 17.01 -0.51
CA GLY A 41 -12.09 18.16 -1.16
C GLY A 41 -10.94 18.79 -0.37
N VAL A 42 -10.37 18.09 0.59
CA VAL A 42 -9.19 18.55 1.35
C VAL A 42 -7.92 18.47 0.51
N CYS A 43 -7.86 17.51 -0.41
CA CYS A 43 -6.80 17.39 -1.40
C CYS A 43 -7.40 16.98 -2.75
N GLU A 44 -6.63 17.20 -3.81
CA GLU A 44 -7.03 16.85 -5.18
C GLU A 44 -6.82 15.37 -5.48
N ILE A 45 -5.79 14.77 -4.89
CA ILE A 45 -5.40 13.36 -5.11
C ILE A 45 -5.20 12.69 -3.77
N GLY A 46 -5.94 11.62 -3.52
CA GLY A 46 -5.75 10.76 -2.35
C GLY A 46 -4.86 9.56 -2.70
N MET A 47 -3.94 9.21 -1.80
CA MET A 47 -3.06 8.05 -1.96
C MET A 47 -3.59 6.86 -1.17
N ALA A 48 -3.71 5.70 -1.82
CA ALA A 48 -4.13 4.46 -1.18
C ALA A 48 -3.28 3.28 -1.66
N SER A 49 -2.95 2.38 -0.74
CA SER A 49 -2.26 1.11 -1.03
C SER A 49 -3.23 -0.08 -0.96
N ARG A 50 -4.49 0.15 -1.24
CA ARG A 50 -5.57 -0.83 -1.32
C ARG A 50 -6.59 -0.41 -2.37
N GLU A 51 -7.44 -1.32 -2.77
CA GLU A 51 -8.60 -1.00 -3.59
C GLU A 51 -9.59 -0.10 -2.84
N LEU A 52 -10.31 0.72 -3.59
CA LEU A 52 -11.41 1.50 -3.03
C LEU A 52 -12.55 0.57 -2.59
N LYS A 53 -13.14 0.88 -1.45
CA LYS A 53 -14.36 0.21 -0.98
C LYS A 53 -15.55 0.63 -1.85
N ASP A 54 -16.56 -0.23 -1.95
CA ASP A 54 -17.77 0.09 -2.71
C ASP A 54 -18.46 1.38 -2.20
N SER A 55 -18.45 1.59 -0.89
CA SER A 55 -18.96 2.83 -0.27
C SER A 55 -18.19 4.10 -0.66
N GLU A 56 -16.88 3.97 -0.92
CA GLU A 56 -16.04 5.09 -1.37
C GLU A 56 -16.29 5.39 -2.85
N LYS A 57 -16.42 4.33 -3.67
CA LYS A 57 -16.81 4.46 -5.08
C LYS A 57 -18.18 5.06 -5.25
N ALA A 58 -19.15 4.65 -4.41
CA ALA A 58 -20.52 5.20 -4.39
C ALA A 58 -20.56 6.69 -4.06
N LYS A 59 -19.58 7.20 -3.31
CA LYS A 59 -19.42 8.63 -3.01
C LYS A 59 -18.71 9.43 -4.12
N GLY A 60 -18.34 8.77 -5.22
CA GLY A 60 -17.73 9.41 -6.38
C GLY A 60 -16.21 9.35 -6.43
N ALA A 61 -15.55 8.56 -5.56
CA ALA A 61 -14.12 8.36 -5.66
C ALA A 61 -13.77 7.59 -6.95
N LEU A 62 -12.83 8.13 -7.72
CA LEU A 62 -12.28 7.47 -8.91
C LEU A 62 -10.91 6.88 -8.56
N GLN A 63 -10.64 5.69 -9.06
CA GLN A 63 -9.39 4.99 -8.81
C GLN A 63 -8.54 4.93 -10.07
N THR A 64 -7.30 5.35 -9.96
CA THR A 64 -6.26 5.14 -10.97
C THR A 64 -5.17 4.27 -10.36
N LYS A 65 -4.99 3.07 -10.89
CA LYS A 65 -3.91 2.17 -10.46
C LYS A 65 -2.60 2.62 -11.06
N ILE A 66 -1.62 2.95 -10.22
CA ILE A 66 -0.30 3.40 -10.65
C ILE A 66 0.76 2.29 -10.60
N ALA A 67 0.59 1.31 -9.71
CA ALA A 67 1.51 0.19 -9.56
C ALA A 67 0.84 -0.96 -8.83
N ILE A 68 1.46 -2.14 -8.90
CA ILE A 68 1.10 -3.31 -8.10
C ILE A 68 2.26 -3.57 -7.15
N ASP A 69 1.95 -3.72 -5.87
CA ASP A 69 2.91 -4.07 -4.84
C ASP A 69 2.73 -5.52 -4.40
N GLY A 70 3.77 -6.10 -3.84
CA GLY A 70 3.78 -7.44 -3.29
C GLY A 70 4.27 -7.44 -1.85
N ILE A 71 3.69 -8.31 -1.03
CA ILE A 71 4.15 -8.55 0.34
C ILE A 71 5.00 -9.81 0.35
N ALA A 72 6.27 -9.68 0.73
CA ALA A 72 7.17 -10.80 0.90
C ALA A 72 7.26 -11.19 2.38
N VAL A 73 7.07 -12.46 2.67
CA VAL A 73 7.37 -13.00 4.00
C VAL A 73 8.84 -13.39 4.02
N ILE A 74 9.60 -12.75 4.88
CA ILE A 74 11.03 -13.01 5.02
C ILE A 74 11.32 -13.77 6.30
N ILE A 75 12.29 -14.64 6.24
CA ILE A 75 12.76 -15.45 7.38
C ILE A 75 14.28 -15.30 7.53
N ASN A 76 14.80 -15.67 8.68
CA ASN A 76 16.24 -15.70 8.90
C ASN A 76 16.90 -16.66 7.90
N LYS A 77 18.07 -16.28 7.36
CA LYS A 77 18.82 -17.07 6.39
C LYS A 77 19.23 -18.47 6.89
N GLU A 78 19.30 -18.65 8.20
CA GLU A 78 19.61 -19.95 8.82
C GLU A 78 18.37 -20.83 9.00
N ASN A 79 17.18 -20.32 8.73
CA ASN A 79 15.94 -21.10 8.76
C ASN A 79 15.90 -22.01 7.52
N PRO A 80 15.77 -23.33 7.68
CA PRO A 80 15.80 -24.28 6.56
C PRO A 80 14.52 -24.32 5.73
N THR A 81 13.50 -23.54 6.09
CA THR A 81 12.24 -23.48 5.34
C THR A 81 12.45 -22.81 3.98
N GLU A 82 12.22 -23.55 2.90
CA GLU A 82 12.40 -23.05 1.53
C GLU A 82 11.14 -22.42 0.94
N SER A 83 9.98 -22.91 1.38
CA SER A 83 8.68 -22.43 0.89
C SER A 83 7.62 -22.59 1.97
N ALA A 84 6.56 -21.80 1.85
CA ALA A 84 5.39 -21.90 2.71
C ALA A 84 4.13 -21.57 1.90
N SER A 85 3.08 -22.36 2.08
CA SER A 85 1.77 -22.00 1.54
C SER A 85 1.18 -20.79 2.28
N ILE A 86 0.28 -20.08 1.64
CA ILE A 86 -0.47 -18.98 2.29
C ILE A 86 -1.18 -19.48 3.54
N GLN A 87 -1.72 -20.70 3.51
CA GLN A 87 -2.36 -21.30 4.68
C GLN A 87 -1.37 -21.53 5.82
N SER A 88 -0.16 -22.02 5.54
CA SER A 88 0.89 -22.19 6.55
C SER A 88 1.31 -20.86 7.17
N VAL A 89 1.42 -19.80 6.37
CA VAL A 89 1.72 -18.46 6.88
C VAL A 89 0.62 -17.99 7.83
N LYS A 90 -0.65 -18.14 7.44
CA LYS A 90 -1.78 -17.84 8.32
C LYS A 90 -1.71 -18.62 9.62
N ASP A 91 -1.47 -19.92 9.54
CA ASP A 91 -1.45 -20.83 10.69
C ASP A 91 -0.31 -20.52 11.67
N LEU A 92 0.84 -20.05 11.17
CA LEU A 92 1.92 -19.52 11.99
C LEU A 92 1.49 -18.27 12.76
N TYR A 93 0.86 -17.32 12.09
CA TYR A 93 0.44 -16.06 12.73
C TYR A 93 -0.68 -16.25 13.77
N ILE A 94 -1.60 -17.16 13.55
CA ILE A 94 -2.67 -17.46 14.52
C ILE A 94 -2.27 -18.50 15.59
N GLY A 95 -1.07 -19.10 15.49
CA GLY A 95 -0.54 -20.03 16.46
C GLY A 95 -0.99 -21.49 16.31
N THR A 96 -1.67 -21.84 15.21
CA THR A 96 -2.03 -23.24 14.90
C THR A 96 -0.78 -24.07 14.60
N ILE A 97 0.20 -23.47 13.90
CA ILE A 97 1.55 -24.01 13.71
C ILE A 97 2.49 -23.23 14.64
N SER A 98 3.24 -23.93 15.47
CA SER A 98 4.20 -23.36 16.42
C SER A 98 5.65 -23.73 16.12
N LYS A 99 5.88 -24.61 15.15
CA LYS A 99 7.20 -25.11 14.77
C LYS A 99 7.42 -24.97 13.27
N TRP A 100 8.60 -24.52 12.88
CA TRP A 100 8.97 -24.39 11.46
C TRP A 100 8.91 -25.72 10.69
N GLY A 101 9.17 -26.85 11.34
CA GLY A 101 9.08 -28.17 10.72
C GLY A 101 7.67 -28.57 10.26
N ASP A 102 6.62 -27.90 10.73
CA ASP A 102 5.24 -28.16 10.38
C ASP A 102 4.74 -27.27 9.23
N VAL A 103 5.57 -26.37 8.74
CA VAL A 103 5.26 -25.47 7.61
C VAL A 103 5.30 -26.26 6.30
N LYS A 104 4.24 -26.10 5.52
CA LYS A 104 4.08 -26.79 4.21
C LYS A 104 3.80 -25.82 3.08
#